data_12d248bc0763cee619d29c6467d9801d
#
_entry.id   12d248bc0763cee619d29c6467d9801d
#
_cell.length_a   1.000
_cell.length_b   1.000
_cell.length_c   1.000
_cell.angle_alpha   90.00
_cell.angle_beta   90.00
_cell.angle_gamma   90.00
#
_symmetry.space_group_name_H-M   'P 1'
#
loop_
_entity.id
_entity.type
_entity.pdbx_description
1 polymer ?
#
loop_
_entity_poly.entity_id
_entity_poly.type
_entity_poly.pdbx_seq_one_letter_code
_entity_poly.pdbx_strand_id
1 'polypeptide(L)'
;VQTCALPICGSRAYVKAHEVELAQHRFNMNVDLAGQAIGGTVLGVAATKEACDAIMEHLKQADKGVSLINNIWSSDSNTFAWKGIPAMTLNRDGFGMHTCHDTIDWISAWSLNRSAGVLGEIAEYLADAEPFPFEREIPADFAERLKVYFGE
;
A
#
# COMPACT_ATOMS: atom_id res chain seq x y z
N VAL A 1 18.35 21.70 1.38
CA VAL A 1 16.94 21.33 1.53
C VAL A 1 16.68 20.28 0.47
N GLN A 2 16.71 19.05 0.87
CA GLN A 2 16.27 17.98 0.02
C GLN A 2 14.77 18.16 -0.15
N THR A 3 14.38 18.85 -1.21
CA THR A 3 12.99 18.79 -1.67
C THR A 3 12.70 17.33 -1.83
N CYS A 4 11.76 16.87 -1.07
CA CYS A 4 11.19 15.54 -1.07
C CYS A 4 11.36 14.92 -2.46
N ALA A 5 12.27 13.98 -2.60
CA ALA A 5 12.21 13.08 -3.71
C ALA A 5 10.84 12.42 -3.57
N LEU A 6 9.89 12.86 -4.40
CA LEU A 6 8.61 12.21 -4.44
C LEU A 6 8.93 10.74 -4.73
N PRO A 7 8.65 9.80 -3.83
CA PRO A 7 9.07 8.41 -3.98
C PRO A 7 8.54 7.77 -5.27
N ILE A 8 7.47 8.30 -5.81
CA ILE A 8 6.79 7.87 -7.03
C ILE A 8 7.64 7.88 -8.32
N CYS A 9 8.87 8.39 -8.32
CA CYS A 9 9.71 8.38 -9.53
C CYS A 9 10.06 6.96 -9.98
N GLY A 10 10.40 6.08 -9.03
CA GLY A 10 10.73 4.68 -9.30
C GLY A 10 9.51 3.89 -9.79
N SER A 11 8.38 4.01 -9.09
CA SER A 11 7.13 3.35 -9.48
C SER A 11 6.61 3.84 -10.83
N ARG A 12 6.72 5.15 -11.12
CA ARG A 12 6.37 5.70 -12.45
C ARG A 12 7.27 5.17 -13.56
N ALA A 13 8.56 5.06 -13.31
CA ALA A 13 9.50 4.46 -14.26
C ALA A 13 9.17 2.99 -14.51
N TYR A 14 8.85 2.25 -13.46
CA TYR A 14 8.44 0.86 -13.55
C TYR A 14 7.18 0.69 -14.41
N VAL A 15 6.08 1.38 -14.10
CA VAL A 15 4.82 1.21 -14.86
C VAL A 15 4.96 1.65 -16.31
N LYS A 16 5.84 2.61 -16.60
CA LYS A 16 6.15 3.01 -17.98
C LYS A 16 6.95 1.93 -18.72
N ALA A 17 7.94 1.34 -18.07
CA ALA A 17 8.78 0.30 -18.67
C ALA A 17 8.03 -1.02 -18.92
N HIS A 18 7.03 -1.31 -18.09
CA HIS A 18 6.27 -2.58 -18.08
C HIS A 18 4.80 -2.41 -18.50
N GLU A 19 4.49 -1.38 -19.29
CA GLU A 19 3.11 -1.03 -19.64
C GLU A 19 2.32 -2.22 -20.23
N VAL A 20 2.93 -3.04 -21.06
CA VAL A 20 2.31 -4.23 -21.67
C VAL A 20 2.01 -5.31 -20.61
N GLU A 21 2.89 -5.44 -19.61
CA GLU A 21 2.79 -6.46 -18.57
C GLU A 21 1.80 -6.07 -17.46
N LEU A 22 1.43 -4.78 -17.36
CA LEU A 22 0.51 -4.30 -16.32
C LEU A 22 -0.84 -5.01 -16.34
N ALA A 23 -1.27 -5.53 -17.49
CA ALA A 23 -2.51 -6.31 -17.61
C ALA A 23 -2.49 -7.60 -16.75
N GLN A 24 -1.30 -8.11 -16.43
CA GLN A 24 -1.11 -9.31 -15.60
C GLN A 24 -1.02 -8.99 -14.10
N HIS A 25 -0.80 -7.73 -13.73
CA HIS A 25 -0.73 -7.32 -12.33
C HIS A 25 -2.13 -7.36 -11.72
N ARG A 26 -2.29 -8.09 -10.63
CA ARG A 26 -3.57 -8.24 -9.92
C ARG A 26 -3.71 -7.27 -8.76
N PHE A 27 -2.61 -7.06 -8.03
CA PHE A 27 -2.58 -6.23 -6.84
C PHE A 27 -1.17 -5.68 -6.62
N ASN A 28 -1.06 -4.48 -6.07
CA ASN A 28 0.22 -3.91 -5.65
C ASN A 28 0.26 -3.78 -4.13
N MET A 29 1.38 -4.19 -3.54
CA MET A 29 1.65 -4.02 -2.11
C MET A 29 2.85 -3.10 -1.93
N ASN A 30 2.63 -1.95 -1.33
CA ASN A 30 3.67 -0.99 -0.96
C ASN A 30 3.87 -0.98 0.56
N VAL A 31 5.05 -0.61 0.99
CA VAL A 31 5.43 -0.58 2.40
C VAL A 31 6.15 0.72 2.72
N ASP A 32 5.55 1.52 3.58
CA ASP A 32 6.12 2.76 4.10
C ASP A 32 6.20 2.69 5.63
N LEU A 33 7.25 3.25 6.22
CA LEU A 33 7.42 3.42 7.67
C LEU A 33 7.22 2.13 8.51
N ALA A 34 7.47 0.96 7.93
CA ALA A 34 7.16 -0.34 8.55
C ALA A 34 7.79 -0.58 9.92
N GLY A 35 8.91 0.08 10.20
CA GLY A 35 9.72 -0.12 11.40
C GLY A 35 9.46 0.86 12.53
N GLN A 36 8.60 1.85 12.37
CA GLN A 36 8.35 2.86 13.40
C GLN A 36 7.96 2.21 14.73
N ALA A 37 8.68 2.58 15.81
CA ALA A 37 8.50 1.98 17.14
C ALA A 37 7.17 2.39 17.78
N ILE A 38 6.66 3.58 17.44
CA ILE A 38 5.43 4.17 17.94
C ILE A 38 4.36 4.12 16.85
N GLY A 39 3.09 4.06 17.25
CA GLY A 39 1.96 4.09 16.33
C GLY A 39 1.37 2.73 15.99
N GLY A 40 0.20 2.76 15.37
CA GLY A 40 -0.54 1.59 14.90
C GLY A 40 -0.11 1.15 13.50
N THR A 41 -0.46 -0.07 13.12
CA THR A 41 -0.33 -0.53 11.74
C THR A 41 -1.60 -0.17 10.98
N VAL A 42 -1.43 0.55 9.89
CA VAL A 42 -2.52 1.04 9.03
C VAL A 42 -2.31 0.52 7.61
N LEU A 43 -3.36 0.05 6.98
CA LEU A 43 -3.41 -0.29 5.57
C LEU A 43 -4.20 0.80 4.83
N GLY A 44 -3.53 1.58 4.01
CA GLY A 44 -4.19 2.48 3.06
C GLY A 44 -4.47 1.69 1.78
N VAL A 45 -5.74 1.46 1.45
CA VAL A 45 -6.10 0.59 0.32
C VAL A 45 -6.88 1.37 -0.72
N ALA A 46 -6.31 1.49 -1.91
CA ALA A 46 -6.96 2.03 -3.10
C ALA A 46 -7.53 0.87 -3.92
N ALA A 47 -8.72 0.42 -3.55
CA ALA A 47 -9.44 -0.67 -4.18
C ALA A 47 -10.95 -0.55 -3.89
N THR A 48 -11.75 -1.46 -4.40
CA THR A 48 -13.18 -1.53 -4.09
C THR A 48 -13.42 -1.88 -2.61
N LYS A 49 -14.64 -1.63 -2.15
CA LYS A 49 -15.01 -2.00 -0.77
C LYS A 49 -14.92 -3.51 -0.56
N GLU A 50 -15.31 -4.29 -1.55
CA GLU A 50 -15.26 -5.75 -1.53
C GLU A 50 -13.83 -6.26 -1.33
N ALA A 51 -12.85 -5.64 -2.01
CA ALA A 51 -11.43 -5.96 -1.83
C ALA A 51 -10.96 -5.63 -0.41
N CYS A 52 -11.36 -4.49 0.13
CA CYS A 52 -11.05 -4.10 1.50
C CYS A 52 -11.65 -5.06 2.52
N ASP A 53 -12.91 -5.43 2.35
CA ASP A 53 -13.63 -6.36 3.24
C ASP A 53 -12.97 -7.75 3.20
N ALA A 54 -12.59 -8.26 2.02
CA ALA A 54 -11.91 -9.54 1.87
C ALA A 54 -10.55 -9.57 2.60
N ILE A 55 -9.73 -8.54 2.42
CA ILE A 55 -8.42 -8.42 3.10
C ILE A 55 -8.62 -8.35 4.62
N MET A 56 -9.57 -7.53 5.10
CA MET A 56 -9.80 -7.37 6.53
C MET A 56 -10.35 -8.63 7.19
N GLU A 57 -11.26 -9.34 6.52
CA GLU A 57 -11.80 -10.60 7.06
C GLU A 57 -10.70 -11.66 7.16
N HIS A 58 -9.84 -11.78 6.14
CA HIS A 58 -8.70 -12.70 6.20
C HIS A 58 -7.73 -12.34 7.35
N LEU A 59 -7.35 -11.08 7.49
CA LEU A 59 -6.45 -10.63 8.56
C LEU A 59 -7.04 -10.84 9.95
N LYS A 60 -8.35 -10.68 10.10
CA LYS A 60 -9.06 -10.96 11.35
C LYS A 60 -9.03 -12.45 11.69
N GLN A 61 -9.23 -13.33 10.72
CA GLN A 61 -9.13 -14.78 10.91
C GLN A 61 -7.71 -15.20 11.28
N ALA A 62 -6.70 -14.53 10.74
CA ALA A 62 -5.29 -14.74 11.05
C ALA A 62 -4.80 -14.03 12.33
N ASP A 63 -5.70 -13.43 13.12
CA ASP A 63 -5.41 -12.65 14.34
C ASP A 63 -4.38 -11.52 14.11
N LYS A 64 -4.47 -10.85 12.96
CA LYS A 64 -3.63 -9.69 12.61
C LYS A 64 -4.41 -8.39 12.83
N GLY A 65 -4.16 -7.75 13.96
CA GLY A 65 -4.78 -6.46 14.28
C GLY A 65 -4.19 -5.31 13.47
N VAL A 66 -4.96 -4.74 12.54
CA VAL A 66 -4.62 -3.56 11.74
C VAL A 66 -5.83 -2.64 11.62
N SER A 67 -5.59 -1.38 11.27
CA SER A 67 -6.63 -0.47 10.80
C SER A 67 -6.58 -0.40 9.27
N LEU A 68 -7.72 -0.33 8.61
CA LEU A 68 -7.80 -0.14 7.16
C LEU A 68 -8.50 1.17 6.84
N ILE A 69 -7.91 1.93 5.92
CA ILE A 69 -8.49 3.16 5.35
C ILE A 69 -8.62 2.95 3.85
N ASN A 70 -9.87 2.88 3.37
CA ASN A 70 -10.14 2.82 1.93
C ASN A 70 -10.00 4.21 1.34
N ASN A 71 -8.83 4.50 0.78
CA ASN A 71 -8.51 5.78 0.17
C ASN A 71 -7.21 5.68 -0.66
N ILE A 72 -7.00 6.67 -1.54
CA ILE A 72 -5.69 6.89 -2.16
C ILE A 72 -4.73 7.50 -1.13
N TRP A 73 -3.48 7.09 -1.17
CA TRP A 73 -2.42 7.57 -0.29
C TRP A 73 -1.28 8.18 -1.09
N SER A 74 -0.61 9.18 -0.57
CA SER A 74 0.58 9.76 -1.21
C SER A 74 1.78 8.81 -1.06
N SER A 75 1.77 7.73 -1.84
CA SER A 75 2.81 6.69 -1.83
C SER A 75 2.96 6.06 -3.22
N ASP A 76 3.91 5.16 -3.39
CA ASP A 76 4.16 4.45 -4.65
C ASP A 76 2.98 3.60 -5.12
N SER A 77 2.11 3.15 -4.20
CA SER A 77 0.87 2.43 -4.52
C SER A 77 -0.08 3.23 -5.42
N ASN A 78 -0.10 4.57 -5.29
CA ASN A 78 -0.92 5.42 -6.15
C ASN A 78 -0.57 5.28 -7.64
N THR A 79 0.70 5.03 -7.97
CA THR A 79 1.12 4.85 -9.37
C THR A 79 0.46 3.62 -10.00
N PHE A 80 0.34 2.54 -9.24
CA PHE A 80 -0.33 1.33 -9.70
C PHE A 80 -1.85 1.52 -9.74
N ALA A 81 -2.42 2.15 -8.71
CA ALA A 81 -3.85 2.48 -8.68
C ALA A 81 -4.26 3.38 -9.87
N TRP A 82 -3.43 4.35 -10.24
CA TRP A 82 -3.63 5.19 -11.43
C TRP A 82 -3.69 4.37 -12.74
N LYS A 83 -2.98 3.24 -12.79
CA LYS A 83 -3.02 2.29 -13.93
C LYS A 83 -4.13 1.23 -13.77
N GLY A 84 -5.08 1.43 -12.87
CA GLY A 84 -6.23 0.54 -12.67
C GLY A 84 -5.87 -0.76 -11.96
N ILE A 85 -4.77 -0.80 -11.20
CA ILE A 85 -4.37 -1.95 -10.41
C ILE A 85 -4.70 -1.67 -8.95
N PRO A 86 -5.57 -2.45 -8.30
CA PRO A 86 -5.81 -2.32 -6.87
C PRO A 86 -4.51 -2.34 -6.09
N ALA A 87 -4.37 -1.44 -5.13
CA ALA A 87 -3.10 -1.23 -4.47
C ALA A 87 -3.28 -0.92 -2.99
N MET A 88 -2.32 -1.34 -2.18
CA MET A 88 -2.28 -0.99 -0.78
C MET A 88 -0.91 -0.44 -0.37
N THR A 89 -0.91 0.37 0.68
CA THR A 89 0.29 0.75 1.42
C THR A 89 0.13 0.33 2.87
N LEU A 90 1.03 -0.54 3.35
CA LEU A 90 1.20 -0.71 4.79
C LEU A 90 2.01 0.46 5.31
N ASN A 91 1.47 1.13 6.32
CA ASN A 91 2.10 2.23 7.00
C ASN A 91 1.99 2.05 8.52
N ARG A 92 2.93 2.63 9.25
CA ARG A 92 2.80 2.83 10.69
C ARG A 92 2.82 4.33 10.96
N ASP A 93 1.87 4.78 11.80
CA ASP A 93 1.91 6.16 12.29
C ASP A 93 3.28 6.41 12.91
N GLY A 94 4.04 7.33 12.32
CA GLY A 94 5.42 7.54 12.70
C GLY A 94 5.69 8.91 13.26
N PHE A 95 6.75 9.01 14.06
CA PHE A 95 7.28 10.27 14.53
C PHE A 95 8.44 10.72 13.65
N GLY A 96 8.49 12.01 13.34
CA GLY A 96 9.64 12.62 12.71
C GLY A 96 9.79 12.43 11.21
N MET A 97 8.85 11.75 10.53
CA MET A 97 8.87 11.56 9.08
C MET A 97 9.11 12.88 8.34
N HIS A 98 10.04 12.90 7.39
CA HIS A 98 10.45 14.05 6.60
C HIS A 98 11.07 15.21 7.42
N THR A 99 11.59 14.92 8.60
CA THR A 99 12.29 15.89 9.45
C THR A 99 13.70 15.41 9.80
N CYS A 100 14.49 16.27 10.45
CA CYS A 100 15.80 15.90 10.99
C CYS A 100 15.71 14.89 12.16
N HIS A 101 14.51 14.61 12.66
CA HIS A 101 14.26 13.63 13.71
C HIS A 101 13.94 12.23 13.17
N ASP A 102 13.89 12.05 11.86
CA ASP A 102 13.72 10.75 11.22
C ASP A 102 15.05 9.97 11.27
N THR A 103 15.27 9.31 12.39
CA THR A 103 16.52 8.59 12.70
C THR A 103 16.25 7.12 12.98
N ILE A 104 17.32 6.32 12.93
CA ILE A 104 17.30 4.88 13.23
C ILE A 104 16.78 4.57 14.65
N ASP A 105 16.88 5.52 15.58
CA ASP A 105 16.43 5.34 16.96
C ASP A 105 14.93 5.10 17.09
N TRP A 106 14.16 5.49 16.07
CA TRP A 106 12.73 5.27 16.00
C TRP A 106 12.33 3.94 15.35
N ILE A 107 13.29 3.13 14.95
CA ILE A 107 13.05 1.83 14.33
C ILE A 107 13.10 0.73 15.37
N SER A 108 12.09 -0.12 15.36
CA SER A 108 11.95 -1.27 16.26
C SER A 108 11.93 -2.58 15.49
N ALA A 109 12.77 -3.53 15.88
CA ALA A 109 12.75 -4.88 15.34
C ALA A 109 11.38 -5.57 15.53
N TRP A 110 10.70 -5.30 16.65
CA TRP A 110 9.34 -5.79 16.88
C TRP A 110 8.36 -5.23 15.84
N SER A 111 8.41 -3.93 15.56
CA SER A 111 7.55 -3.30 14.56
C SER A 111 7.80 -3.82 13.16
N LEU A 112 9.07 -4.01 12.79
CA LEU A 112 9.45 -4.62 11.51
C LEU A 112 8.90 -6.03 11.36
N ASN A 113 9.09 -6.87 12.39
CA ASN A 113 8.58 -8.25 12.40
C ASN A 113 7.05 -8.30 12.31
N ARG A 114 6.36 -7.41 13.03
CA ARG A 114 4.90 -7.29 12.96
C ARG A 114 4.42 -6.89 11.55
N SER A 115 5.05 -5.88 10.96
CA SER A 115 4.73 -5.44 9.61
C SER A 115 4.99 -6.53 8.58
N ALA A 116 6.12 -7.23 8.68
CA ALA A 116 6.44 -8.36 7.83
C ALA A 116 5.41 -9.49 7.96
N GLY A 117 4.96 -9.80 9.19
CA GLY A 117 3.92 -10.81 9.43
C GLY A 117 2.56 -10.44 8.83
N VAL A 118 2.17 -9.16 8.84
CA VAL A 118 0.93 -8.71 8.19
C VAL A 118 1.06 -8.79 6.67
N LEU A 119 2.21 -8.35 6.12
CA LEU A 119 2.43 -8.38 4.67
C LEU A 119 2.53 -9.80 4.14
N GLY A 120 3.24 -10.68 4.85
CA GLY A 120 3.33 -12.11 4.50
C GLY A 120 1.96 -12.76 4.44
N GLU A 121 1.14 -12.52 5.46
CA GLU A 121 -0.24 -13.04 5.52
C GLU A 121 -1.10 -12.60 4.32
N ILE A 122 -1.05 -11.31 3.97
CA ILE A 122 -1.79 -10.81 2.81
C ILE A 122 -1.22 -11.39 1.51
N ALA A 123 0.11 -11.47 1.39
CA ALA A 123 0.76 -11.98 0.20
C ALA A 123 0.42 -13.46 -0.04
N GLU A 124 0.47 -14.30 1.00
CA GLU A 124 0.09 -15.71 0.94
C GLU A 124 -1.40 -15.85 0.57
N TYR A 125 -2.27 -15.11 1.25
CA TYR A 125 -3.71 -15.12 0.94
C TYR A 125 -3.99 -14.79 -0.53
N LEU A 126 -3.38 -13.74 -1.07
CA LEU A 126 -3.64 -13.31 -2.45
C LEU A 126 -2.97 -14.22 -3.48
N ALA A 127 -1.81 -14.81 -3.16
CA ALA A 127 -1.10 -15.70 -4.06
C ALA A 127 -1.74 -17.08 -4.18
N ASP A 128 -2.30 -17.58 -3.08
CA ASP A 128 -2.89 -18.93 -3.02
C ASP A 128 -4.39 -18.96 -3.40
N ALA A 129 -5.02 -17.77 -3.49
CA ALA A 129 -6.44 -17.69 -3.77
C ALA A 129 -6.77 -18.07 -5.23
N GLU A 130 -7.64 -19.06 -5.40
CA GLU A 130 -8.16 -19.47 -6.70
C GLU A 130 -9.66 -19.73 -6.60
N PRO A 131 -10.50 -18.86 -7.18
CA PRO A 131 -10.19 -17.64 -7.93
C PRO A 131 -9.63 -16.52 -7.06
N PHE A 132 -9.00 -15.52 -7.69
CA PHE A 132 -8.54 -14.32 -6.98
C PHE A 132 -9.72 -13.65 -6.24
N PRO A 133 -9.54 -13.19 -4.99
CA PRO A 133 -10.67 -12.93 -4.08
C PRO A 133 -11.49 -11.67 -4.40
N PHE A 134 -11.03 -10.85 -5.34
CA PHE A 134 -11.75 -9.64 -5.78
C PHE A 134 -11.37 -9.25 -7.21
N GLU A 135 -12.16 -8.39 -7.82
CA GLU A 135 -11.93 -7.91 -9.17
C GLU A 135 -10.78 -6.87 -9.23
N ARG A 136 -10.09 -6.82 -10.38
CA ARG A 136 -9.07 -5.82 -10.66
C ARG A 136 -9.74 -4.51 -11.05
N GLU A 137 -10.23 -3.80 -10.05
CA GLU A 137 -11.00 -2.56 -10.24
C GLU A 137 -10.61 -1.48 -9.23
N ILE A 138 -10.62 -0.24 -9.70
CA ILE A 138 -10.45 0.96 -8.88
C ILE A 138 -11.77 1.74 -8.89
N PRO A 139 -12.31 2.16 -7.75
CA PRO A 139 -13.50 3.00 -7.68
C PRO A 139 -13.37 4.25 -8.55
N ALA A 140 -14.44 4.64 -9.23
CA ALA A 140 -14.42 5.74 -10.19
C ALA A 140 -13.99 7.07 -9.58
N ASP A 141 -14.40 7.35 -8.35
CA ASP A 141 -13.97 8.54 -7.60
C ASP A 141 -12.47 8.54 -7.30
N PHE A 142 -11.88 7.37 -7.00
CA PHE A 142 -10.42 7.24 -6.82
C PHE A 142 -9.70 7.43 -8.16
N ALA A 143 -10.24 6.87 -9.24
CA ALA A 143 -9.63 7.02 -10.56
C ALA A 143 -9.57 8.50 -10.99
N GLU A 144 -10.63 9.27 -10.78
CA GLU A 144 -10.65 10.71 -11.06
C GLU A 144 -9.67 11.49 -10.18
N ARG A 145 -9.60 11.20 -8.89
CA ARG A 145 -8.66 11.85 -7.98
C ARG A 145 -7.20 11.49 -8.30
N LEU A 146 -6.93 10.29 -8.77
CA LEU A 146 -5.61 9.87 -9.22
C LEU A 146 -5.17 10.59 -10.50
N LYS A 147 -6.08 10.83 -11.45
CA LYS A 147 -5.78 11.67 -12.61
C LYS A 147 -5.32 13.07 -12.18
N VAL A 148 -6.09 13.71 -11.31
CA VAL A 148 -5.73 15.03 -10.76
C VAL A 148 -4.38 14.98 -10.04
N TYR A 149 -4.13 13.94 -9.23
CA TYR A 149 -2.86 13.76 -8.49
C TYR A 149 -1.66 13.65 -9.43
N PHE A 150 -1.81 13.01 -10.59
CA PHE A 150 -0.74 12.84 -11.58
C PHE A 150 -0.71 13.93 -12.65
N GLY A 151 -1.63 14.92 -12.60
CA GLY A 151 -1.64 16.08 -13.50
C GLY A 151 -2.28 15.82 -14.86
N GLU A 152 -3.26 14.93 -14.92
CA GLU A 152 -4.11 14.64 -16.10
C GLU A 152 -5.48 15.31 -16.00
#